data_a1fd147510071bc36f3c4674f23a820f
#
_entry.id   a1fd147510071bc36f3c4674f23a820f
#
_cell.length_a   1.000
_cell.length_b   1.000
_cell.length_c   1.000
_cell.angle_alpha   90.00
_cell.angle_beta   90.00
_cell.angle_gamma   90.00
#
_symmetry.space_group_name_H-M   'P 1'
#
loop_
_entity.id
_entity.type
_entity.pdbx_description
1 polymer ?
#
loop_
_entity_poly.entity_id
_entity_poly.type
_entity_poly.pdbx_seq_one_letter_code
_entity_poly.pdbx_strand_id
1 'polypeptide(L)'
;MDENKWLRRKPQSNLDYLGITLIAVAFYMALLNAQSFLNGVNRILGILAPFAGGVVIAYCLNPIVKAAMKYLFRERKKCRGLAILLAYIVGLAIVALLMVLIIPQMVGSVVMFYQNFDGYAQNLLNMLKELDAETPGVDLSLAVTAVENLNASMSDLLGTIVKAITNRVPQIISYVGGVASGVVTIFTAIASSVYLLLQKDKLLRHARVLTRAFLPKSAAETTLRICHDANRNFGGFFAGKILDSAIIGVLTFVSMNILGLSYATLISIIVGITNIIPVFGPFIGAIPGAVILLFLDPWQALIFLILILIIQQLDGNFIGPMILGDSIGISALWVLFAIVVGGDLFGLVGMVVGVPVFATIYGILRSAARHGLRQKGYTDVEESVSASVAGDEIADDPRESGHRMSLLRQWKEKIMSIGKKKSK
;
A
#
# COMPACT_ATOMS: atom_id res chain seq x y z
N MET A 1 1.51 -33.58 -32.73
CA MET A 1 0.10 -33.25 -33.02
C MET A 1 0.01 -31.78 -33.25
N ASP A 2 -0.37 -31.39 -34.49
CA ASP A 2 -0.29 -30.03 -35.03
C ASP A 2 -1.11 -28.99 -34.24
N GLU A 3 -0.49 -28.19 -33.39
CA GLU A 3 -1.14 -27.10 -32.66
C GLU A 3 -1.49 -25.88 -33.54
N ASN A 4 -1.00 -25.81 -34.77
CA ASN A 4 -1.28 -24.73 -35.72
C ASN A 4 -2.54 -24.89 -36.56
N LYS A 5 -3.36 -25.89 -36.31
CA LYS A 5 -4.63 -26.11 -37.04
C LYS A 5 -5.68 -25.02 -36.78
N TRP A 6 -5.54 -24.26 -35.71
CA TRP A 6 -6.47 -23.18 -35.33
C TRP A 6 -6.31 -21.92 -36.20
N LEU A 7 -5.08 -21.56 -36.53
CA LEU A 7 -4.75 -20.37 -37.33
C LEU A 7 -4.91 -20.57 -38.85
N ARG A 8 -5.14 -21.81 -39.30
CA ARG A 8 -5.28 -22.15 -40.73
C ARG A 8 -6.70 -22.56 -41.18
N ARG A 9 -7.69 -22.44 -40.31
CA ARG A 9 -9.07 -22.62 -40.76
C ARG A 9 -9.49 -21.40 -41.58
N LYS A 10 -9.50 -21.57 -42.91
CA LYS A 10 -10.23 -20.65 -43.78
C LYS A 10 -11.70 -20.68 -43.35
N PRO A 11 -12.36 -19.52 -43.23
CA PRO A 11 -13.79 -19.47 -42.93
C PRO A 11 -14.52 -20.30 -43.99
N GLN A 12 -15.21 -21.33 -43.55
CA GLN A 12 -15.84 -22.35 -44.44
C GLN A 12 -17.35 -22.15 -44.56
N SER A 13 -17.95 -21.24 -43.79
CA SER A 13 -19.36 -20.95 -43.84
C SER A 13 -19.64 -19.44 -43.90
N ASN A 14 -20.77 -19.07 -44.51
CA ASN A 14 -21.22 -17.66 -44.52
C ASN A 14 -21.37 -17.10 -43.10
N LEU A 15 -21.61 -17.93 -42.11
CA LEU A 15 -21.68 -17.57 -40.68
C LEU A 15 -20.32 -17.14 -40.12
N ASP A 16 -19.23 -17.77 -40.56
CA ASP A 16 -17.88 -17.37 -40.12
C ASP A 16 -17.48 -16.00 -40.65
N TYR A 17 -17.82 -15.71 -41.93
CA TYR A 17 -17.62 -14.39 -42.52
C TYR A 17 -18.46 -13.33 -41.83
N LEU A 18 -19.72 -13.64 -41.54
CA LEU A 18 -20.62 -12.76 -40.80
C LEU A 18 -20.11 -12.47 -39.39
N GLY A 19 -19.54 -13.47 -38.71
CA GLY A 19 -18.90 -13.32 -37.41
C GLY A 19 -17.68 -12.40 -37.46
N ILE A 20 -16.78 -12.62 -38.44
CA ILE A 20 -15.58 -11.78 -38.62
C ILE A 20 -15.99 -10.32 -38.95
N THR A 21 -16.98 -10.14 -39.83
CA THR A 21 -17.46 -8.81 -40.21
C THR A 21 -18.10 -8.09 -39.01
N LEU A 22 -18.89 -8.80 -38.21
CA LEU A 22 -19.51 -8.25 -36.98
C LEU A 22 -18.44 -7.81 -35.97
N ILE A 23 -17.41 -8.63 -35.75
CA ILE A 23 -16.28 -8.30 -34.86
C ILE A 23 -15.52 -7.07 -35.41
N ALA A 24 -15.23 -7.04 -36.71
CA ALA A 24 -14.54 -5.90 -37.34
C ALA A 24 -15.34 -4.60 -37.24
N VAL A 25 -16.65 -4.66 -37.48
CA VAL A 25 -17.57 -3.51 -37.34
C VAL A 25 -17.66 -3.08 -35.88
N ALA A 26 -17.79 -4.01 -34.93
CA ALA A 26 -17.82 -3.70 -33.50
C ALA A 26 -16.50 -3.05 -33.04
N PHE A 27 -15.36 -3.54 -33.52
CA PHE A 27 -14.04 -2.96 -33.22
C PHE A 27 -13.91 -1.56 -33.83
N TYR A 28 -14.34 -1.37 -35.10
CA TYR A 28 -14.34 -0.06 -35.73
C TYR A 28 -15.27 0.94 -35.01
N MET A 29 -16.48 0.52 -34.62
CA MET A 29 -17.40 1.33 -33.83
C MET A 29 -16.83 1.66 -32.43
N ALA A 30 -16.12 0.73 -31.80
CA ALA A 30 -15.42 0.96 -30.53
C ALA A 30 -14.30 2.00 -30.68
N LEU A 31 -13.54 1.98 -31.79
CA LEU A 31 -12.53 2.98 -32.09
C LEU A 31 -13.12 4.36 -32.37
N LEU A 32 -14.20 4.45 -33.15
CA LEU A 32 -14.88 5.72 -33.43
C LEU A 32 -15.50 6.35 -32.19
N ASN A 33 -15.98 5.53 -31.25
CA ASN A 33 -16.62 5.97 -30.01
C ASN A 33 -15.75 5.66 -28.77
N ALA A 34 -14.43 5.69 -28.91
CA ALA A 34 -13.49 5.32 -27.83
C ALA A 34 -13.80 6.07 -26.52
N GLN A 35 -14.14 7.36 -26.61
CA GLN A 35 -14.50 8.16 -25.43
C GLN A 35 -15.80 7.67 -24.76
N SER A 36 -16.82 7.34 -25.53
CA SER A 36 -18.08 6.80 -25.01
C SER A 36 -17.89 5.41 -24.39
N PHE A 37 -17.05 4.59 -25.00
CA PHE A 37 -16.67 3.28 -24.46
C PHE A 37 -15.90 3.43 -23.13
N LEU A 38 -14.91 4.32 -23.07
CA LEU A 38 -14.16 4.62 -21.84
C LEU A 38 -15.08 5.17 -20.74
N ASN A 39 -16.02 6.05 -21.09
CA ASN A 39 -17.01 6.55 -20.14
C ASN A 39 -17.92 5.42 -19.61
N GLY A 40 -18.30 4.49 -20.47
CA GLY A 40 -19.03 3.28 -20.08
C GLY A 40 -18.25 2.40 -19.10
N VAL A 41 -16.99 2.15 -19.40
CA VAL A 41 -16.08 1.40 -18.51
C VAL A 41 -15.90 2.11 -17.17
N ASN A 42 -15.66 3.43 -17.17
CA ASN A 42 -15.52 4.22 -15.95
C ASN A 42 -16.82 4.20 -15.11
N ARG A 43 -17.98 4.22 -15.73
CA ARG A 43 -19.26 4.08 -15.04
C ARG A 43 -19.40 2.71 -14.36
N ILE A 44 -19.04 1.64 -15.06
CA ILE A 44 -19.05 0.27 -14.48
C ILE A 44 -18.05 0.18 -13.30
N LEU A 45 -16.84 0.70 -13.47
CA LEU A 45 -15.84 0.75 -12.41
C LEU A 45 -16.34 1.55 -11.20
N GLY A 46 -17.03 2.68 -11.43
CA GLY A 46 -17.67 3.48 -10.38
C GLY A 46 -18.73 2.69 -9.60
N ILE A 47 -19.56 1.88 -10.29
CA ILE A 47 -20.57 1.01 -9.64
C ILE A 47 -19.88 -0.10 -8.84
N LEU A 48 -18.74 -0.62 -9.30
CA LEU A 48 -17.99 -1.68 -8.62
C LEU A 48 -17.10 -1.16 -7.47
N ALA A 49 -16.81 0.14 -7.44
CA ALA A 49 -15.91 0.75 -6.44
C ALA A 49 -16.30 0.43 -4.98
N PRO A 50 -17.58 0.52 -4.54
CA PRO A 50 -17.96 0.16 -3.17
C PRO A 50 -17.71 -1.32 -2.86
N PHE A 51 -17.88 -2.21 -3.82
CA PHE A 51 -17.60 -3.65 -3.66
C PHE A 51 -16.09 -3.90 -3.53
N ALA A 52 -15.27 -3.21 -4.34
CA ALA A 52 -13.82 -3.24 -4.23
C ALA A 52 -13.36 -2.72 -2.85
N GLY A 53 -13.94 -1.61 -2.36
CA GLY A 53 -13.75 -1.14 -1.00
C GLY A 53 -14.12 -2.19 0.06
N GLY A 54 -15.23 -2.89 -0.14
CA GLY A 54 -15.64 -4.01 0.72
C GLY A 54 -14.63 -5.16 0.73
N VAL A 55 -14.02 -5.48 -0.40
CA VAL A 55 -12.92 -6.47 -0.47
C VAL A 55 -11.73 -6.01 0.36
N VAL A 56 -11.30 -4.76 0.23
CA VAL A 56 -10.17 -4.21 1.01
C VAL A 56 -10.47 -4.28 2.52
N ILE A 57 -11.64 -3.81 2.95
CA ILE A 57 -12.07 -3.91 4.36
C ILE A 57 -12.06 -5.36 4.83
N ALA A 58 -12.57 -6.30 4.01
CA ALA A 58 -12.57 -7.72 4.36
C ALA A 58 -11.14 -8.27 4.50
N TYR A 59 -10.19 -7.85 3.67
CA TYR A 59 -8.78 -8.25 3.81
C TYR A 59 -8.15 -7.68 5.09
N CYS A 60 -8.41 -6.42 5.43
CA CYS A 60 -7.92 -5.78 6.66
C CYS A 60 -8.47 -6.44 7.92
N LEU A 61 -9.76 -6.80 7.94
CA LEU A 61 -10.41 -7.42 9.11
C LEU A 61 -10.18 -8.93 9.22
N ASN A 62 -9.87 -9.62 8.10
CA ASN A 62 -9.72 -11.07 8.10
C ASN A 62 -8.66 -11.62 9.08
N PRO A 63 -7.49 -10.99 9.33
CA PRO A 63 -6.57 -11.41 10.38
C PRO A 63 -7.20 -11.39 11.77
N ILE A 64 -7.97 -10.34 12.10
CA ILE A 64 -8.67 -10.20 13.38
C ILE A 64 -9.74 -11.27 13.51
N VAL A 65 -10.52 -11.52 12.44
CA VAL A 65 -11.52 -12.61 12.42
C VAL A 65 -10.87 -13.97 12.63
N LYS A 66 -9.73 -14.24 11.96
CA LYS A 66 -8.99 -15.50 12.13
C LYS A 66 -8.47 -15.65 13.57
N ALA A 67 -7.91 -14.59 14.14
CA ALA A 67 -7.44 -14.58 15.53
C ALA A 67 -8.61 -14.84 16.51
N ALA A 68 -9.74 -14.14 16.35
CA ALA A 68 -10.94 -14.34 17.16
C ALA A 68 -11.47 -15.79 17.06
N MET A 69 -11.54 -16.32 15.82
CA MET A 69 -11.97 -17.71 15.60
C MET A 69 -11.04 -18.72 16.27
N LYS A 70 -9.72 -18.52 16.18
CA LYS A 70 -8.71 -19.42 16.75
C LYS A 70 -8.67 -19.36 18.28
N TYR A 71 -8.59 -18.16 18.87
CA TYR A 71 -8.33 -18.00 20.30
C TYR A 71 -9.61 -17.91 21.15
N LEU A 72 -10.69 -17.25 20.66
CA LEU A 72 -11.93 -17.10 21.43
C LEU A 72 -12.95 -18.20 21.14
N PHE A 73 -13.18 -18.51 19.87
CA PHE A 73 -14.29 -19.38 19.46
C PHE A 73 -13.89 -20.82 19.13
N ARG A 74 -12.62 -21.20 19.38
CA ARG A 74 -12.07 -22.54 19.15
C ARG A 74 -12.52 -23.15 17.81
N GLU A 75 -12.47 -22.35 16.74
CA GLU A 75 -12.83 -22.74 15.35
C GLU A 75 -14.28 -23.22 15.14
N ARG A 76 -15.20 -22.91 16.06
CA ARG A 76 -16.62 -23.27 15.88
C ARG A 76 -17.26 -22.46 14.76
N LYS A 77 -17.58 -23.12 13.65
CA LYS A 77 -18.17 -22.49 12.44
C LYS A 77 -19.44 -21.69 12.72
N LYS A 78 -20.26 -22.10 13.71
CA LYS A 78 -21.46 -21.38 14.14
C LYS A 78 -21.18 -20.00 14.74
N CYS A 79 -19.98 -19.78 15.29
CA CYS A 79 -19.58 -18.51 15.92
C CYS A 79 -18.91 -17.53 14.95
N ARG A 80 -18.85 -17.84 13.64
CA ARG A 80 -18.19 -16.98 12.64
C ARG A 80 -18.80 -15.58 12.57
N GLY A 81 -20.12 -15.46 12.69
CA GLY A 81 -20.80 -14.14 12.73
C GLY A 81 -20.36 -13.31 13.93
N LEU A 82 -20.24 -13.94 15.13
CA LEU A 82 -19.74 -13.27 16.32
C LEU A 82 -18.26 -12.86 16.18
N ALA A 83 -17.43 -13.69 15.56
CA ALA A 83 -16.04 -13.35 15.30
C ALA A 83 -15.90 -12.15 14.34
N ILE A 84 -16.78 -12.05 13.33
CA ILE A 84 -16.83 -10.90 12.43
C ILE A 84 -17.30 -9.66 13.17
N LEU A 85 -18.39 -9.75 13.94
CA LEU A 85 -18.88 -8.64 14.75
C LEU A 85 -17.78 -8.13 15.70
N LEU A 86 -17.09 -9.04 16.39
CA LEU A 86 -15.95 -8.69 17.24
C LEU A 86 -14.83 -8.00 16.45
N ALA A 87 -14.49 -8.50 15.26
CA ALA A 87 -13.46 -7.88 14.41
C ALA A 87 -13.86 -6.46 13.97
N TYR A 88 -15.15 -6.22 13.70
CA TYR A 88 -15.64 -4.87 13.40
C TYR A 88 -15.59 -3.97 14.62
N ILE A 89 -16.01 -4.45 15.81
CA ILE A 89 -15.93 -3.69 17.05
C ILE A 89 -14.47 -3.33 17.37
N VAL A 90 -13.56 -4.30 17.30
CA VAL A 90 -12.12 -4.07 17.52
C VAL A 90 -11.54 -3.12 16.47
N GLY A 91 -11.83 -3.33 15.19
CA GLY A 91 -11.37 -2.45 14.13
C GLY A 91 -11.89 -1.02 14.29
N LEU A 92 -13.18 -0.86 14.59
CA LEU A 92 -13.79 0.44 14.84
C LEU A 92 -13.22 1.10 16.11
N ALA A 93 -13.01 0.33 17.16
CA ALA A 93 -12.40 0.81 18.41
C ALA A 93 -10.96 1.30 18.17
N ILE A 94 -10.17 0.57 17.38
CA ILE A 94 -8.81 1.01 17.00
C ILE A 94 -8.88 2.31 16.21
N VAL A 95 -9.75 2.40 15.19
CA VAL A 95 -9.91 3.62 14.39
C VAL A 95 -10.40 4.78 15.24
N ALA A 96 -11.40 4.56 16.08
CA ALA A 96 -11.92 5.60 16.99
C ALA A 96 -10.85 6.07 18.00
N LEU A 97 -10.09 5.15 18.57
CA LEU A 97 -8.99 5.48 19.50
C LEU A 97 -7.92 6.31 18.78
N LEU A 98 -7.51 5.89 17.59
CA LEU A 98 -6.55 6.64 16.78
C LEU A 98 -7.09 8.03 16.44
N MET A 99 -8.36 8.14 16.04
CA MET A 99 -9.01 9.42 15.75
C MET A 99 -9.02 10.35 16.97
N VAL A 100 -9.41 9.84 18.12
CA VAL A 100 -9.50 10.63 19.38
C VAL A 100 -8.13 11.06 19.89
N LEU A 101 -7.11 10.21 19.75
CA LEU A 101 -5.76 10.52 20.23
C LEU A 101 -4.98 11.39 19.20
N ILE A 102 -5.10 11.06 17.92
CA ILE A 102 -4.24 11.61 16.88
C ILE A 102 -4.79 12.94 16.35
N ILE A 103 -6.09 13.01 16.03
CA ILE A 103 -6.66 14.21 15.40
C ILE A 103 -6.49 15.47 16.24
N PRO A 104 -6.82 15.49 17.56
CA PRO A 104 -6.62 16.69 18.36
C PRO A 104 -5.17 17.15 18.41
N GLN A 105 -4.22 16.21 18.52
CA GLN A 105 -2.80 16.52 18.55
C GLN A 105 -2.31 17.04 17.20
N MET A 106 -2.75 16.47 16.10
CA MET A 106 -2.44 16.98 14.75
C MET A 106 -3.01 18.39 14.54
N VAL A 107 -4.28 18.58 14.85
CA VAL A 107 -4.94 19.89 14.73
C VAL A 107 -4.21 20.93 15.60
N GLY A 108 -3.93 20.60 16.86
CA GLY A 108 -3.17 21.46 17.75
C GLY A 108 -1.79 21.80 17.19
N SER A 109 -1.06 20.81 16.67
CA SER A 109 0.27 21.02 16.08
C SER A 109 0.22 21.91 14.83
N VAL A 110 -0.75 21.69 13.93
CA VAL A 110 -0.93 22.49 12.71
C VAL A 110 -1.30 23.93 13.06
N VAL A 111 -2.22 24.14 14.00
CA VAL A 111 -2.64 25.48 14.44
C VAL A 111 -1.49 26.21 15.13
N MET A 112 -0.77 25.54 16.03
CA MET A 112 0.40 26.12 16.71
C MET A 112 1.50 26.48 15.70
N PHE A 113 1.78 25.64 14.74
CA PHE A 113 2.75 25.92 13.68
C PHE A 113 2.32 27.13 12.85
N TYR A 114 1.04 27.18 12.43
CA TYR A 114 0.50 28.33 11.68
C TYR A 114 0.60 29.63 12.45
N GLN A 115 0.23 29.63 13.74
CA GLN A 115 0.27 30.83 14.57
C GLN A 115 1.68 31.39 14.78
N ASN A 116 2.69 30.53 14.80
CA ASN A 116 4.08 30.93 15.00
C ASN A 116 4.88 31.02 13.69
N PHE A 117 4.26 30.73 12.56
CA PHE A 117 4.95 30.57 11.29
C PHE A 117 5.72 31.81 10.85
N ASP A 118 5.12 32.99 10.97
CA ASP A 118 5.78 34.27 10.63
C ASP A 118 7.04 34.49 11.47
N GLY A 119 7.00 34.16 12.75
CA GLY A 119 8.16 34.22 13.63
C GLY A 119 9.26 33.23 13.22
N TYR A 120 8.91 32.02 12.87
CA TYR A 120 9.87 31.00 12.39
C TYR A 120 10.52 31.41 11.07
N ALA A 121 9.72 31.93 10.12
CA ALA A 121 10.22 32.41 8.84
C ALA A 121 11.21 33.57 9.01
N GLN A 122 10.88 34.54 9.89
CA GLN A 122 11.78 35.67 10.19
C GLN A 122 13.07 35.22 10.86
N ASN A 123 13.00 34.28 11.81
CA ASN A 123 14.20 33.74 12.45
C ASN A 123 15.12 33.07 11.44
N LEU A 124 14.56 32.24 10.54
CA LEU A 124 15.33 31.57 9.48
C LEU A 124 15.99 32.61 8.54
N LEU A 125 15.24 33.65 8.13
CA LEU A 125 15.78 34.73 7.31
C LEU A 125 16.91 35.49 8.01
N ASN A 126 16.78 35.77 9.31
CA ASN A 126 17.81 36.40 10.09
C ASN A 126 19.08 35.54 10.18
N MET A 127 18.93 34.23 10.45
CA MET A 127 20.07 33.33 10.46
C MET A 127 20.79 33.28 9.09
N LEU A 128 20.06 33.26 7.99
CA LEU A 128 20.64 33.25 6.64
C LEU A 128 21.40 34.60 6.37
N LYS A 129 20.85 35.72 6.79
CA LYS A 129 21.50 37.04 6.64
C LYS A 129 22.74 37.16 7.51
N GLU A 130 22.73 36.62 8.72
CA GLU A 130 23.92 36.59 9.60
C GLU A 130 25.03 35.71 8.96
N LEU A 131 24.68 34.54 8.45
CA LEU A 131 25.62 33.67 7.74
C LEU A 131 26.18 34.30 6.48
N ASP A 132 25.39 35.06 5.73
CA ASP A 132 25.84 35.80 4.54
C ASP A 132 26.86 36.87 4.90
N ALA A 133 26.65 37.55 6.05
CA ALA A 133 27.57 38.57 6.57
C ALA A 133 28.89 37.98 7.12
N GLU A 134 28.84 36.77 7.71
CA GLU A 134 30.02 36.14 8.33
C GLU A 134 30.87 35.32 7.33
N THR A 135 30.34 34.98 6.16
CA THR A 135 31.04 34.18 5.14
C THR A 135 31.27 34.93 3.84
N PRO A 136 32.30 35.83 3.78
CA PRO A 136 32.63 36.58 2.56
C PRO A 136 33.03 35.59 1.45
N GLY A 137 32.18 35.44 0.41
CA GLY A 137 32.42 34.59 -0.74
C GLY A 137 31.36 33.54 -1.03
N VAL A 138 30.35 33.38 -0.17
CA VAL A 138 29.19 32.55 -0.40
C VAL A 138 27.97 33.46 -0.57
N ASP A 139 27.44 33.55 -1.79
CA ASP A 139 26.23 34.35 -2.05
C ASP A 139 24.99 33.53 -1.64
N LEU A 140 24.40 33.91 -0.51
CA LEU A 140 23.17 33.29 0.03
C LEU A 140 21.89 34.00 -0.43
N SER A 141 21.97 34.97 -1.35
CA SER A 141 20.80 35.70 -1.85
C SER A 141 19.72 34.79 -2.46
N LEU A 142 20.13 33.70 -3.16
CA LEU A 142 19.22 32.70 -3.66
C LEU A 142 18.49 31.97 -2.54
N ALA A 143 19.17 31.64 -1.45
CA ALA A 143 18.56 30.96 -0.31
C ALA A 143 17.56 31.88 0.41
N VAL A 144 17.91 33.15 0.60
CA VAL A 144 17.02 34.20 1.17
C VAL A 144 15.77 34.32 0.31
N THR A 145 15.92 34.51 -1.02
CA THR A 145 14.80 34.64 -1.94
C THR A 145 13.93 33.38 -1.96
N ALA A 146 14.53 32.17 -1.88
CA ALA A 146 13.82 30.92 -1.80
C ALA A 146 12.98 30.82 -0.52
N VAL A 147 13.52 31.24 0.62
CA VAL A 147 12.77 31.24 1.90
C VAL A 147 11.65 32.27 1.89
N GLU A 148 11.85 33.47 1.31
CA GLU A 148 10.80 34.46 1.15
C GLU A 148 9.64 33.98 0.28
N ASN A 149 9.94 33.33 -0.85
CA ASN A 149 8.94 32.73 -1.72
C ASN A 149 8.20 31.54 -1.05
N LEU A 150 8.95 30.70 -0.32
CA LEU A 150 8.37 29.60 0.47
C LEU A 150 7.49 30.16 1.61
N ASN A 151 7.90 31.24 2.25
CA ASN A 151 7.11 31.88 3.31
C ASN A 151 5.73 32.30 2.80
N ALA A 152 5.67 33.04 1.68
CA ALA A 152 4.40 33.45 1.08
C ALA A 152 3.51 32.26 0.72
N SER A 153 4.07 31.28 0.01
CA SER A 153 3.33 30.08 -0.44
C SER A 153 2.86 29.22 0.74
N MET A 154 3.69 29.07 1.77
CA MET A 154 3.39 28.23 2.93
C MET A 154 2.36 28.88 3.84
N SER A 155 2.40 30.20 4.04
CA SER A 155 1.39 30.94 4.80
C SER A 155 0.00 30.76 4.20
N ASP A 156 -0.15 30.85 2.87
CA ASP A 156 -1.40 30.62 2.16
C ASP A 156 -1.89 29.16 2.27
N LEU A 157 -0.97 28.22 2.12
CA LEU A 157 -1.28 26.78 2.26
C LEU A 157 -1.73 26.45 3.68
N LEU A 158 -0.99 26.88 4.69
CA LEU A 158 -1.32 26.67 6.09
C LEU A 158 -2.63 27.34 6.47
N GLY A 159 -2.87 28.57 6.02
CA GLY A 159 -4.13 29.28 6.21
C GLY A 159 -5.31 28.52 5.58
N THR A 160 -5.13 27.93 4.40
CA THR A 160 -6.12 27.11 3.74
C THR A 160 -6.37 25.79 4.50
N ILE A 161 -5.30 25.14 4.97
CA ILE A 161 -5.39 23.92 5.78
C ILE A 161 -6.11 24.17 7.10
N VAL A 162 -5.71 25.24 7.82
CA VAL A 162 -6.35 25.62 9.10
C VAL A 162 -7.82 25.94 8.89
N LYS A 163 -8.17 26.74 7.88
CA LYS A 163 -9.57 27.02 7.51
C LYS A 163 -10.32 25.74 7.14
N ALA A 164 -9.70 24.84 6.40
CA ALA A 164 -10.32 23.55 6.05
C ALA A 164 -10.55 22.71 7.31
N ILE A 165 -9.59 22.63 8.23
CA ILE A 165 -9.72 21.91 9.49
C ILE A 165 -10.80 22.55 10.37
N THR A 166 -10.72 23.84 10.64
CA THR A 166 -11.64 24.55 11.54
C THR A 166 -13.08 24.59 11.01
N ASN A 167 -13.24 24.71 9.70
CA ASN A 167 -14.57 24.77 9.09
C ASN A 167 -15.16 23.39 8.76
N ARG A 168 -14.32 22.39 8.46
CA ARG A 168 -14.81 21.09 8.01
C ARG A 168 -14.81 20.00 9.09
N VAL A 169 -14.00 20.11 10.13
CA VAL A 169 -14.07 19.15 11.26
C VAL A 169 -15.43 19.17 11.96
N PRO A 170 -16.06 20.31 12.24
CA PRO A 170 -17.46 20.33 12.72
C PRO A 170 -18.45 19.80 11.69
N GLN A 171 -18.19 20.02 10.38
CA GLN A 171 -19.02 19.52 9.30
C GLN A 171 -18.88 18.01 9.11
N ILE A 172 -17.70 17.42 9.31
CA ILE A 172 -17.53 15.95 9.25
C ILE A 172 -18.42 15.27 10.30
N ILE A 173 -18.55 15.86 11.49
CA ILE A 173 -19.47 15.38 12.53
C ILE A 173 -20.95 15.54 12.08
N SER A 174 -21.28 16.60 11.34
CA SER A 174 -22.61 16.80 10.77
C SER A 174 -22.85 16.05 9.46
N TYR A 175 -21.80 15.75 8.68
CA TYR A 175 -21.87 14.96 7.44
C TYR A 175 -22.16 13.47 7.66
N VAL A 176 -21.99 12.95 8.87
CA VAL A 176 -22.52 11.63 9.24
C VAL A 176 -24.05 11.57 9.07
N GLY A 177 -24.73 12.73 9.02
CA GLY A 177 -26.19 12.83 8.80
C GLY A 177 -26.66 13.28 7.40
N GLY A 178 -25.78 13.76 6.50
CA GLY A 178 -26.24 14.55 5.36
C GLY A 178 -25.87 14.10 3.92
N VAL A 179 -25.09 13.06 3.70
CA VAL A 179 -24.61 12.68 2.36
C VAL A 179 -25.16 11.34 1.92
N ALA A 180 -26.37 11.33 1.39
CA ALA A 180 -27.04 10.11 0.93
C ALA A 180 -26.18 9.25 -0.03
N SER A 181 -25.43 9.86 -0.95
CA SER A 181 -24.57 9.11 -1.88
C SER A 181 -23.30 8.50 -1.23
N GLY A 182 -22.65 9.24 -0.34
CA GLY A 182 -21.48 8.75 0.41
C GLY A 182 -21.87 7.67 1.41
N VAL A 183 -22.99 7.83 2.11
CA VAL A 183 -23.53 6.82 3.04
C VAL A 183 -23.86 5.52 2.31
N VAL A 184 -24.51 5.59 1.14
CA VAL A 184 -24.80 4.39 0.33
C VAL A 184 -23.51 3.68 -0.09
N THR A 185 -22.49 4.42 -0.50
CA THR A 185 -21.19 3.85 -0.90
C THR A 185 -20.49 3.15 0.28
N ILE A 186 -20.40 3.84 1.43
CA ILE A 186 -19.78 3.29 2.64
C ILE A 186 -20.60 2.10 3.18
N PHE A 187 -21.93 2.23 3.23
CA PHE A 187 -22.81 1.15 3.66
C PHE A 187 -22.67 -0.07 2.77
N THR A 188 -22.64 0.13 1.44
CA THR A 188 -22.45 -0.95 0.47
C THR A 188 -21.09 -1.62 0.63
N ALA A 189 -20.03 -0.85 0.87
CA ALA A 189 -18.70 -1.40 1.12
C ALA A 189 -18.65 -2.22 2.43
N ILE A 190 -19.23 -1.70 3.51
CA ILE A 190 -19.32 -2.43 4.79
C ILE A 190 -20.18 -3.68 4.62
N ALA A 191 -21.37 -3.57 4.06
CA ALA A 191 -22.25 -4.71 3.83
C ALA A 191 -21.55 -5.78 2.96
N SER A 192 -20.93 -5.37 1.85
CA SER A 192 -20.15 -6.26 0.98
C SER A 192 -19.05 -6.98 1.76
N SER A 193 -18.29 -6.27 2.60
CA SER A 193 -17.21 -6.89 3.38
C SER A 193 -17.74 -7.89 4.42
N VAL A 194 -18.87 -7.59 5.07
CA VAL A 194 -19.53 -8.53 5.98
C VAL A 194 -19.97 -9.79 5.24
N TYR A 195 -20.65 -9.65 4.09
CA TYR A 195 -21.05 -10.79 3.28
C TYR A 195 -19.86 -11.60 2.75
N LEU A 196 -18.81 -10.93 2.30
CA LEU A 196 -17.57 -11.58 1.87
C LEU A 196 -16.95 -12.41 3.01
N LEU A 197 -16.84 -11.85 4.22
CA LEU A 197 -16.29 -12.55 5.38
C LEU A 197 -17.20 -13.69 5.85
N LEU A 198 -18.52 -13.51 5.91
CA LEU A 198 -19.49 -14.55 6.30
C LEU A 198 -19.52 -15.71 5.32
N GLN A 199 -19.59 -15.41 4.03
CA GLN A 199 -19.80 -16.38 2.98
C GLN A 199 -18.53 -16.78 2.23
N LYS A 200 -17.35 -16.40 2.73
CA LYS A 200 -16.05 -16.65 2.10
C LYS A 200 -15.93 -18.09 1.58
N ASP A 201 -16.19 -19.07 2.44
CA ASP A 201 -16.00 -20.48 2.09
C ASP A 201 -17.04 -20.96 1.07
N LYS A 202 -18.25 -20.40 1.11
CA LYS A 202 -19.33 -20.69 0.16
C LYS A 202 -19.00 -20.07 -1.21
N LEU A 203 -18.60 -18.80 -1.24
CA LEU A 203 -18.20 -18.09 -2.46
C LEU A 203 -17.03 -18.77 -3.14
N LEU A 204 -15.97 -19.11 -2.38
CA LEU A 204 -14.81 -19.81 -2.90
C LEU A 204 -15.16 -21.21 -3.42
N ARG A 205 -16.15 -21.90 -2.80
CA ARG A 205 -16.64 -23.20 -3.28
C ARG A 205 -17.39 -23.03 -4.59
N HIS A 206 -18.31 -22.07 -4.69
CA HIS A 206 -19.04 -21.77 -5.92
C HIS A 206 -18.08 -21.39 -7.06
N ALA A 207 -17.12 -20.49 -6.79
CA ALA A 207 -16.12 -20.13 -7.77
C ALA A 207 -15.34 -21.34 -8.29
N ARG A 208 -14.89 -22.24 -7.39
CA ARG A 208 -14.21 -23.48 -7.79
C ARG A 208 -15.09 -24.41 -8.62
N VAL A 209 -16.37 -24.55 -8.26
CA VAL A 209 -17.32 -25.38 -9.03
C VAL A 209 -17.52 -24.79 -10.43
N LEU A 210 -17.79 -23.48 -10.53
CA LEU A 210 -17.96 -22.80 -11.80
C LEU A 210 -16.71 -22.92 -12.68
N THR A 211 -15.52 -22.65 -12.10
CA THR A 211 -14.26 -22.79 -12.82
C THR A 211 -14.07 -24.19 -13.40
N ARG A 212 -14.38 -25.24 -12.60
CA ARG A 212 -14.26 -26.63 -13.06
C ARG A 212 -15.38 -27.08 -14.02
N ALA A 213 -16.53 -26.41 -13.96
CA ALA A 213 -17.63 -26.73 -14.86
C ALA A 213 -17.45 -26.15 -16.26
N PHE A 214 -16.90 -24.94 -16.37
CA PHE A 214 -16.79 -24.22 -17.64
C PHE A 214 -15.42 -24.36 -18.32
N LEU A 215 -14.37 -24.71 -17.57
CA LEU A 215 -13.01 -24.80 -18.10
C LEU A 215 -12.54 -26.28 -18.20
N PRO A 216 -11.73 -26.59 -19.23
CA PRO A 216 -11.03 -27.89 -19.27
C PRO A 216 -10.17 -28.10 -18.02
N LYS A 217 -9.97 -29.35 -17.60
CA LYS A 217 -9.30 -29.72 -16.33
C LYS A 217 -7.96 -28.96 -16.11
N SER A 218 -7.11 -28.91 -17.12
CA SER A 218 -5.81 -28.23 -17.05
C SER A 218 -5.97 -26.71 -16.82
N ALA A 219 -6.86 -26.04 -17.58
CA ALA A 219 -7.13 -24.62 -17.44
C ALA A 219 -7.80 -24.30 -16.08
N ALA A 220 -8.72 -25.15 -15.61
CA ALA A 220 -9.38 -24.98 -14.32
C ALA A 220 -8.38 -25.03 -13.15
N GLU A 221 -7.48 -25.98 -13.13
CA GLU A 221 -6.45 -26.12 -12.10
C GLU A 221 -5.48 -24.92 -12.12
N THR A 222 -5.08 -24.46 -13.30
CA THR A 222 -4.23 -23.27 -13.47
C THR A 222 -4.94 -22.01 -12.95
N THR A 223 -6.19 -21.80 -13.34
CA THR A 223 -6.99 -20.66 -12.88
C THR A 223 -7.15 -20.64 -11.35
N LEU A 224 -7.44 -21.82 -10.75
CA LEU A 224 -7.59 -21.92 -9.30
C LEU A 224 -6.27 -21.65 -8.56
N ARG A 225 -5.13 -22.07 -9.12
CA ARG A 225 -3.80 -21.76 -8.59
C ARG A 225 -3.54 -20.26 -8.64
N ILE A 226 -3.80 -19.62 -9.78
CA ILE A 226 -3.67 -18.16 -9.94
C ILE A 226 -4.51 -17.41 -8.91
N CYS A 227 -5.78 -17.79 -8.73
CA CYS A 227 -6.65 -17.18 -7.72
C CYS A 227 -6.13 -17.39 -6.29
N HIS A 228 -5.54 -18.55 -6.01
CA HIS A 228 -4.92 -18.82 -4.71
C HIS A 228 -3.71 -17.92 -4.47
N ASP A 229 -2.81 -17.81 -5.45
CA ASP A 229 -1.60 -16.99 -5.36
C ASP A 229 -1.96 -15.50 -5.28
N ALA A 230 -2.93 -15.03 -6.07
CA ALA A 230 -3.49 -13.69 -5.95
C ALA A 230 -3.98 -13.41 -4.52
N ASN A 231 -4.83 -14.28 -3.98
CA ASN A 231 -5.35 -14.12 -2.62
C ASN A 231 -4.23 -14.08 -1.56
N ARG A 232 -3.16 -14.86 -1.74
CA ARG A 232 -1.99 -14.84 -0.87
C ARG A 232 -1.25 -13.50 -0.98
N ASN A 233 -0.96 -13.06 -2.20
CA ASN A 233 -0.24 -11.82 -2.48
C ASN A 233 -0.99 -10.60 -1.92
N PHE A 234 -2.29 -10.49 -2.22
CA PHE A 234 -3.12 -9.40 -1.69
C PHE A 234 -3.20 -9.41 -0.16
N GLY A 235 -3.50 -10.58 0.42
CA GLY A 235 -3.66 -10.71 1.88
C GLY A 235 -2.37 -10.44 2.64
N GLY A 236 -1.26 -10.98 2.15
CA GLY A 236 0.07 -10.74 2.73
C GLY A 236 0.49 -9.28 2.61
N PHE A 237 0.34 -8.70 1.41
CA PHE A 237 0.72 -7.33 1.15
C PHE A 237 -0.05 -6.31 2.01
N PHE A 238 -1.39 -6.37 2.01
CA PHE A 238 -2.18 -5.41 2.79
C PHE A 238 -1.94 -5.53 4.29
N ALA A 239 -1.97 -6.75 4.83
CA ALA A 239 -1.72 -6.97 6.25
C ALA A 239 -0.29 -6.55 6.65
N GLY A 240 0.69 -6.92 5.82
CA GLY A 240 2.08 -6.57 6.04
C GLY A 240 2.30 -5.06 5.97
N LYS A 241 1.79 -4.39 4.94
CA LYS A 241 2.03 -2.95 4.74
C LYS A 241 1.36 -2.07 5.79
N ILE A 242 0.16 -2.45 6.25
CA ILE A 242 -0.50 -1.75 7.38
C ILE A 242 0.34 -1.89 8.66
N LEU A 243 0.81 -3.10 8.96
CA LEU A 243 1.64 -3.34 10.14
C LEU A 243 2.98 -2.61 10.04
N ASP A 244 3.63 -2.67 8.90
CA ASP A 244 4.86 -1.96 8.58
C ASP A 244 4.72 -0.46 8.80
N SER A 245 3.70 0.16 8.19
CA SER A 245 3.40 1.59 8.34
C SER A 245 3.13 2.01 9.79
N ALA A 246 2.44 1.16 10.55
CA ALA A 246 2.22 1.41 11.96
C ALA A 246 3.53 1.36 12.77
N ILE A 247 4.40 0.39 12.49
CA ILE A 247 5.71 0.27 13.15
C ILE A 247 6.60 1.47 12.80
N ILE A 248 6.67 1.86 11.53
CA ILE A 248 7.46 3.02 11.10
C ILE A 248 6.94 4.31 11.73
N GLY A 249 5.61 4.50 11.79
CA GLY A 249 5.02 5.65 12.48
C GLY A 249 5.38 5.71 13.97
N VAL A 250 5.26 4.58 14.68
CA VAL A 250 5.63 4.50 16.10
C VAL A 250 7.15 4.68 16.28
N LEU A 251 7.97 4.07 15.45
CA LEU A 251 9.42 4.20 15.52
C LEU A 251 9.86 5.64 15.29
N THR A 252 9.29 6.32 14.28
CA THR A 252 9.53 7.76 14.03
C THR A 252 9.10 8.59 15.22
N PHE A 253 7.92 8.35 15.79
CA PHE A 253 7.41 9.07 16.96
C PHE A 253 8.35 8.93 18.17
N VAL A 254 8.72 7.72 18.52
CA VAL A 254 9.59 7.44 19.66
C VAL A 254 10.98 8.06 19.44
N SER A 255 11.56 7.88 18.26
CA SER A 255 12.89 8.42 17.96
C SER A 255 12.93 9.96 17.96
N MET A 256 11.91 10.62 17.38
CA MET A 256 11.79 12.06 17.41
C MET A 256 11.65 12.60 18.86
N ASN A 257 10.86 11.94 19.70
CA ASN A 257 10.74 12.34 21.10
C ASN A 257 12.04 12.14 21.89
N ILE A 258 12.77 11.05 21.66
CA ILE A 258 14.09 10.82 22.29
C ILE A 258 15.10 11.90 21.88
N LEU A 259 15.07 12.31 20.61
CA LEU A 259 15.97 13.34 20.08
C LEU A 259 15.48 14.78 20.41
N GLY A 260 14.34 14.95 21.08
CA GLY A 260 13.78 16.24 21.42
C GLY A 260 13.30 17.06 20.21
N LEU A 261 12.98 16.41 19.09
CA LEU A 261 12.53 17.10 17.87
C LEU A 261 11.09 17.59 18.03
N SER A 262 10.84 18.80 17.55
CA SER A 262 9.53 19.45 17.62
C SER A 262 8.51 18.75 16.71
N TYR A 263 7.22 18.91 17.02
CA TYR A 263 6.10 18.34 16.23
C TYR A 263 6.18 16.84 15.95
N ALA A 264 6.81 16.07 16.86
CA ALA A 264 7.02 14.63 16.72
C ALA A 264 5.72 13.87 16.38
N THR A 265 4.61 14.19 17.04
CA THR A 265 3.31 13.54 16.79
C THR A 265 2.81 13.81 15.37
N LEU A 266 2.82 15.05 14.92
CA LEU A 266 2.34 15.42 13.59
C LEU A 266 3.17 14.74 12.50
N ILE A 267 4.50 14.87 12.60
CA ILE A 267 5.44 14.38 11.59
C ILE A 267 5.41 12.83 11.53
N SER A 268 5.43 12.17 12.68
CA SER A 268 5.40 10.69 12.72
C SER A 268 4.11 10.10 12.15
N ILE A 269 2.98 10.78 12.34
CA ILE A 269 1.70 10.36 11.75
C ILE A 269 1.73 10.55 10.24
N ILE A 270 2.23 11.69 9.75
CA ILE A 270 2.38 11.92 8.31
C ILE A 270 3.26 10.83 7.70
N VAL A 271 4.44 10.55 8.30
CA VAL A 271 5.37 9.51 7.85
C VAL A 271 4.70 8.13 7.89
N GLY A 272 4.01 7.78 8.98
CA GLY A 272 3.33 6.49 9.12
C GLY A 272 2.21 6.29 8.10
N ILE A 273 1.37 7.31 7.88
CA ILE A 273 0.27 7.23 6.89
C ILE A 273 0.83 7.14 5.47
N THR A 274 1.78 7.99 5.12
CA THR A 274 2.36 8.00 3.77
C THR A 274 3.14 6.72 3.48
N ASN A 275 3.74 6.09 4.49
CA ASN A 275 4.45 4.82 4.36
C ASN A 275 3.57 3.65 3.85
N ILE A 276 2.24 3.78 3.84
CA ILE A 276 1.34 2.83 3.17
C ILE A 276 1.66 2.71 1.68
N ILE A 277 2.14 3.79 1.05
CA ILE A 277 2.60 3.80 -0.34
C ILE A 277 4.03 3.23 -0.38
N PRO A 278 4.25 2.07 -1.00
CA PRO A 278 5.60 1.50 -1.06
C PRO A 278 6.56 2.44 -1.79
N VAL A 279 7.82 2.45 -1.39
CA VAL A 279 8.93 3.22 -1.97
C VAL A 279 8.75 4.74 -1.81
N PHE A 280 7.66 5.32 -2.26
CA PHE A 280 7.45 6.78 -2.24
C PHE A 280 6.93 7.31 -0.90
N GLY A 281 6.25 6.47 -0.13
CA GLY A 281 5.62 6.89 1.12
C GLY A 281 6.55 7.60 2.10
N PRO A 282 7.72 7.03 2.39
CA PRO A 282 8.69 7.66 3.28
C PRO A 282 9.16 9.03 2.82
N PHE A 283 9.39 9.21 1.52
CA PHE A 283 9.81 10.50 0.94
C PHE A 283 8.67 11.53 1.01
N ILE A 284 7.45 11.10 0.65
CA ILE A 284 6.26 11.97 0.72
C ILE A 284 6.02 12.44 2.16
N GLY A 285 6.29 11.60 3.15
CA GLY A 285 6.16 11.96 4.56
C GLY A 285 7.33 12.78 5.10
N ALA A 286 8.56 12.50 4.64
CA ALA A 286 9.75 13.19 5.10
C ALA A 286 9.82 14.64 4.62
N ILE A 287 9.38 14.94 3.38
CA ILE A 287 9.44 16.30 2.83
C ILE A 287 8.68 17.31 3.71
N PRO A 288 7.37 17.15 4.00
CA PRO A 288 6.67 18.09 4.85
C PRO A 288 7.24 18.14 6.28
N GLY A 289 7.70 17.00 6.82
CA GLY A 289 8.35 16.95 8.12
C GLY A 289 9.64 17.78 8.17
N ALA A 290 10.50 17.61 7.17
CA ALA A 290 11.74 18.39 7.04
C ALA A 290 11.47 19.88 6.86
N VAL A 291 10.48 20.25 6.04
CA VAL A 291 10.11 21.67 5.84
C VAL A 291 9.59 22.28 7.14
N ILE A 292 8.72 21.60 7.88
CA ILE A 292 8.22 22.09 9.18
C ILE A 292 9.39 22.35 10.13
N LEU A 293 10.32 21.40 10.24
CA LEU A 293 11.47 21.53 11.15
C LEU A 293 12.48 22.56 10.66
N LEU A 294 12.66 22.72 9.34
CA LEU A 294 13.57 23.72 8.77
C LEU A 294 13.17 25.15 9.16
N PHE A 295 11.87 25.45 9.18
CA PHE A 295 11.39 26.76 9.62
C PHE A 295 11.55 27.00 11.12
N LEU A 296 11.58 25.94 11.93
CA LEU A 296 11.82 26.06 13.36
C LEU A 296 13.30 26.22 13.68
N ASP A 297 14.09 25.31 13.17
CA ASP A 297 15.52 25.18 13.42
C ASP A 297 16.16 24.28 12.36
N PRO A 298 17.05 24.81 11.50
CA PRO A 298 17.74 24.01 10.49
C PRO A 298 18.46 22.78 11.04
N TRP A 299 18.94 22.84 12.28
CA TRP A 299 19.58 21.71 12.96
C TRP A 299 18.60 20.56 13.20
N GLN A 300 17.38 20.87 13.66
CA GLN A 300 16.35 19.84 13.83
C GLN A 300 15.96 19.20 12.49
N ALA A 301 15.88 19.98 11.41
CA ALA A 301 15.61 19.45 10.09
C ALA A 301 16.72 18.48 9.63
N LEU A 302 17.99 18.84 9.83
CA LEU A 302 19.13 17.97 9.49
C LEU A 302 19.11 16.67 10.30
N ILE A 303 18.90 16.75 11.61
CA ILE A 303 18.81 15.57 12.50
C ILE A 303 17.64 14.67 12.05
N PHE A 304 16.50 15.26 11.71
CA PHE A 304 15.33 14.51 11.22
C PHE A 304 15.60 13.80 9.89
N LEU A 305 16.26 14.46 8.93
CA LEU A 305 16.61 13.83 7.65
C LEU A 305 17.55 12.63 7.85
N ILE A 306 18.55 12.77 8.73
CA ILE A 306 19.43 11.64 9.10
C ILE A 306 18.63 10.53 9.77
N LEU A 307 17.75 10.89 10.71
CA LEU A 307 16.87 9.93 11.39
C LEU A 307 16.01 9.14 10.40
N ILE A 308 15.35 9.84 9.46
CA ILE A 308 14.51 9.19 8.45
C ILE A 308 15.33 8.26 7.57
N LEU A 309 16.53 8.65 7.15
CA LEU A 309 17.42 7.76 6.38
C LEU A 309 17.78 6.49 7.17
N ILE A 310 18.08 6.62 8.47
CA ILE A 310 18.34 5.45 9.34
C ILE A 310 17.10 4.56 9.44
N ILE A 311 15.92 5.15 9.69
CA ILE A 311 14.66 4.40 9.76
C ILE A 311 14.38 3.68 8.45
N GLN A 312 14.62 4.33 7.29
CA GLN A 312 14.45 3.70 5.99
C GLN A 312 15.42 2.54 5.74
N GLN A 313 16.66 2.65 6.22
CA GLN A 313 17.60 1.53 6.14
C GLN A 313 17.17 0.36 7.04
N LEU A 314 16.60 0.65 8.21
CA LEU A 314 16.03 -0.37 9.08
C LEU A 314 14.78 -1.00 8.46
N ASP A 315 13.93 -0.21 7.83
CA ASP A 315 12.75 -0.70 7.13
C ASP A 315 13.13 -1.62 5.97
N GLY A 316 13.94 -1.12 5.04
CA GLY A 316 14.32 -1.87 3.84
C GLY A 316 15.09 -3.17 4.11
N ASN A 317 15.95 -3.18 5.15
CA ASN A 317 16.84 -4.33 5.41
C ASN A 317 16.32 -5.31 6.48
N PHE A 318 15.45 -4.84 7.40
CA PHE A 318 15.03 -5.66 8.55
C PHE A 318 13.51 -5.75 8.68
N ILE A 319 12.81 -4.60 8.79
CA ILE A 319 11.38 -4.56 9.12
C ILE A 319 10.56 -5.07 7.94
N GLY A 320 10.80 -4.53 6.75
CA GLY A 320 10.11 -4.91 5.52
C GLY A 320 10.23 -6.41 5.22
N PRO A 321 11.44 -6.99 5.12
CA PRO A 321 11.62 -8.42 4.92
C PRO A 321 11.00 -9.28 6.04
N MET A 322 11.05 -8.83 7.30
CA MET A 322 10.47 -9.56 8.42
C MET A 322 8.93 -9.61 8.37
N ILE A 323 8.29 -8.53 7.91
CA ILE A 323 6.83 -8.38 7.90
C ILE A 323 6.24 -8.91 6.60
N LEU A 324 6.78 -8.47 5.47
CA LEU A 324 6.27 -8.82 4.14
C LEU A 324 6.78 -10.19 3.69
N GLY A 325 7.98 -10.63 4.19
CA GLY A 325 8.63 -11.86 3.78
C GLY A 325 8.76 -11.96 2.26
N ASP A 326 8.91 -13.18 1.74
CA ASP A 326 8.93 -13.46 0.29
C ASP A 326 7.54 -13.34 -0.37
N SER A 327 6.63 -12.57 0.25
CA SER A 327 5.20 -12.61 -0.09
C SER A 327 4.88 -12.05 -1.47
N ILE A 328 5.75 -11.22 -2.06
CA ILE A 328 5.47 -10.52 -3.32
C ILE A 328 6.23 -11.13 -4.49
N GLY A 329 7.46 -11.63 -4.28
CA GLY A 329 8.24 -12.38 -5.28
C GLY A 329 8.54 -11.62 -6.59
N ILE A 330 8.56 -10.28 -6.56
CA ILE A 330 8.95 -9.41 -7.69
C ILE A 330 10.06 -8.46 -7.27
N SER A 331 10.97 -8.11 -8.19
CA SER A 331 12.07 -7.19 -7.91
C SER A 331 11.60 -5.75 -7.68
N ALA A 332 12.44 -4.94 -7.02
CA ALA A 332 12.15 -3.53 -6.71
C ALA A 332 11.77 -2.71 -7.97
N LEU A 333 12.39 -3.00 -9.12
CA LEU A 333 12.05 -2.36 -10.39
C LEU A 333 10.58 -2.59 -10.77
N TRP A 334 10.09 -3.82 -10.61
CA TRP A 334 8.69 -4.17 -10.92
C TRP A 334 7.72 -3.59 -9.90
N VAL A 335 8.14 -3.43 -8.65
CA VAL A 335 7.35 -2.71 -7.63
C VAL A 335 7.21 -1.25 -8.03
N LEU A 336 8.32 -0.58 -8.41
CA LEU A 336 8.30 0.80 -8.89
C LEU A 336 7.39 0.97 -10.12
N PHE A 337 7.52 0.09 -11.11
CA PHE A 337 6.66 0.06 -12.30
C PHE A 337 5.18 -0.05 -11.92
N ALA A 338 4.84 -0.99 -11.04
CA ALA A 338 3.47 -1.21 -10.58
C ALA A 338 2.87 0.02 -9.87
N ILE A 339 3.69 0.75 -9.10
CA ILE A 339 3.27 1.96 -8.40
C ILE A 339 3.02 3.10 -9.39
N VAL A 340 3.94 3.32 -10.35
CA VAL A 340 3.82 4.41 -11.33
C VAL A 340 2.60 4.17 -12.22
N VAL A 341 2.49 2.98 -12.82
CA VAL A 341 1.35 2.64 -13.69
C VAL A 341 0.03 2.61 -12.91
N GLY A 342 0.03 2.00 -11.71
CA GLY A 342 -1.14 1.98 -10.84
C GLY A 342 -1.57 3.39 -10.44
N GLY A 343 -0.59 4.26 -10.13
CA GLY A 343 -0.81 5.65 -9.75
C GLY A 343 -1.44 6.48 -10.86
N ASP A 344 -0.95 6.32 -12.09
CA ASP A 344 -1.51 7.01 -13.26
C ASP A 344 -2.94 6.57 -13.57
N LEU A 345 -3.22 5.26 -13.49
CA LEU A 345 -4.53 4.70 -13.82
C LEU A 345 -5.61 4.95 -12.75
N PHE A 346 -5.27 4.86 -11.47
CA PHE A 346 -6.24 4.83 -10.36
C PHE A 346 -5.83 5.74 -9.17
N GLY A 347 -4.89 6.65 -9.38
CA GLY A 347 -4.42 7.57 -8.34
C GLY A 347 -3.80 6.84 -7.15
N LEU A 348 -3.97 7.40 -5.96
CA LEU A 348 -3.37 6.89 -4.71
C LEU A 348 -3.78 5.44 -4.40
N VAL A 349 -5.03 5.07 -4.67
CA VAL A 349 -5.50 3.69 -4.52
C VAL A 349 -4.74 2.76 -5.46
N GLY A 350 -4.50 3.20 -6.70
CA GLY A 350 -3.74 2.45 -7.69
C GLY A 350 -2.27 2.25 -7.30
N MET A 351 -1.63 3.22 -6.66
CA MET A 351 -0.27 3.06 -6.15
C MET A 351 -0.16 1.92 -5.13
N VAL A 352 -1.15 1.76 -4.28
CA VAL A 352 -1.16 0.72 -3.23
C VAL A 352 -1.60 -0.63 -3.80
N VAL A 353 -2.71 -0.66 -4.57
CA VAL A 353 -3.28 -1.91 -5.12
C VAL A 353 -2.47 -2.43 -6.31
N GLY A 354 -1.79 -1.55 -7.03
CA GLY A 354 -1.00 -1.88 -8.22
C GLY A 354 0.07 -2.94 -7.95
N VAL A 355 0.74 -2.87 -6.81
CA VAL A 355 1.81 -3.82 -6.45
C VAL A 355 1.32 -5.27 -6.39
N PRO A 356 0.29 -5.64 -5.59
CA PRO A 356 -0.20 -7.02 -5.55
C PRO A 356 -0.90 -7.46 -6.85
N VAL A 357 -1.50 -6.53 -7.60
CA VAL A 357 -2.04 -6.81 -8.94
C VAL A 357 -0.92 -7.19 -9.89
N PHE A 358 0.12 -6.37 -9.96
CA PHE A 358 1.26 -6.62 -10.84
C PHE A 358 2.00 -7.91 -10.44
N ALA A 359 2.22 -8.15 -9.15
CA ALA A 359 2.81 -9.38 -8.66
C ALA A 359 2.02 -10.63 -9.10
N THR A 360 0.70 -10.53 -9.11
CA THR A 360 -0.17 -11.60 -9.59
C THR A 360 -0.03 -11.79 -11.10
N ILE A 361 -0.06 -10.72 -11.89
CA ILE A 361 0.12 -10.77 -13.35
C ILE A 361 1.51 -11.33 -13.70
N TYR A 362 2.55 -10.85 -13.03
CA TYR A 362 3.92 -11.34 -13.21
C TYR A 362 4.04 -12.84 -12.89
N GLY A 363 3.42 -13.29 -11.80
CA GLY A 363 3.35 -14.71 -11.44
C GLY A 363 2.67 -15.57 -12.52
N ILE A 364 1.60 -15.07 -13.14
CA ILE A 364 0.91 -15.72 -14.26
C ILE A 364 1.84 -15.85 -15.47
N LEU A 365 2.46 -14.73 -15.87
CA LEU A 365 3.37 -14.70 -17.02
C LEU A 365 4.57 -15.63 -16.81
N ARG A 366 5.16 -15.61 -15.61
CA ARG A 366 6.26 -16.50 -15.22
C ARG A 366 5.84 -17.99 -15.28
N SER A 367 4.65 -18.31 -14.79
CA SER A 367 4.12 -19.67 -14.83
C SER A 367 3.85 -20.14 -16.26
N ALA A 368 3.27 -19.28 -17.11
CA ALA A 368 3.01 -19.56 -18.51
C ALA A 368 4.33 -19.75 -19.30
N ALA A 369 5.33 -18.88 -19.06
CA ALA A 369 6.65 -19.00 -19.69
C ALA A 369 7.35 -20.32 -19.32
N ARG A 370 7.33 -20.69 -18.04
CA ARG A 370 7.89 -21.97 -17.58
C ARG A 370 7.21 -23.18 -18.23
N HIS A 371 5.87 -23.14 -18.33
CA HIS A 371 5.12 -24.21 -18.98
C HIS A 371 5.49 -24.33 -20.47
N GLY A 372 5.60 -23.21 -21.18
CA GLY A 372 6.01 -23.17 -22.57
C GLY A 372 7.46 -23.67 -22.80
N LEU A 373 8.40 -23.31 -21.90
CA LEU A 373 9.78 -23.80 -21.97
C LEU A 373 9.86 -25.32 -21.77
N ARG A 374 9.14 -25.86 -20.78
CA ARG A 374 9.06 -27.31 -20.56
C ARG A 374 8.51 -28.06 -21.75
N GLN A 375 7.46 -27.56 -22.39
CA GLN A 375 6.88 -28.19 -23.59
C GLN A 375 7.86 -28.19 -24.78
N LYS A 376 8.74 -27.20 -24.87
CA LYS A 376 9.76 -27.05 -25.92
C LYS A 376 11.08 -27.77 -25.60
N GLY A 377 11.21 -28.38 -24.41
CA GLY A 377 12.40 -29.10 -24.00
C GLY A 377 13.59 -28.22 -23.56
N TYR A 378 13.37 -26.92 -23.30
CA TYR A 378 14.40 -26.01 -22.82
C TYR A 378 14.57 -26.13 -21.28
N THR A 379 15.07 -27.26 -20.81
CA THR A 379 15.31 -27.50 -19.38
C THR A 379 16.43 -26.64 -18.81
N ASP A 380 17.48 -26.41 -19.60
CA ASP A 380 18.68 -25.64 -19.20
C ASP A 380 18.37 -24.16 -18.96
N VAL A 381 17.41 -23.59 -19.72
CA VAL A 381 16.96 -22.20 -19.55
C VAL A 381 16.10 -22.08 -18.27
N GLU A 382 15.35 -23.13 -17.91
CA GLU A 382 14.55 -23.14 -16.68
C GLU A 382 15.45 -23.16 -15.44
N GLU A 383 16.54 -23.94 -15.48
CA GLU A 383 17.54 -23.99 -14.41
C GLU A 383 18.30 -22.67 -14.29
N SER A 384 18.72 -22.05 -15.40
CA SER A 384 19.42 -20.77 -15.40
C SER A 384 18.53 -19.61 -14.92
N VAL A 385 17.25 -19.58 -15.31
CA VAL A 385 16.28 -18.58 -14.84
C VAL A 385 15.91 -18.80 -13.38
N SER A 386 15.82 -20.04 -12.91
CA SER A 386 15.60 -20.31 -11.49
C SER A 386 16.83 -20.02 -10.65
N ALA A 387 18.04 -20.27 -11.16
CA ALA A 387 19.30 -19.94 -10.53
C ALA A 387 19.56 -18.42 -10.50
N SER A 388 19.22 -17.67 -11.56
CA SER A 388 19.35 -16.21 -11.56
C SER A 388 18.37 -15.53 -10.60
N VAL A 389 17.16 -16.05 -10.44
CA VAL A 389 16.19 -15.54 -9.47
C VAL A 389 16.57 -15.94 -8.03
N ALA A 390 17.13 -17.15 -7.84
CA ALA A 390 17.75 -17.55 -6.58
C ALA A 390 19.08 -16.79 -6.34
N GLY A 391 19.78 -16.37 -7.39
CA GLY A 391 21.02 -15.61 -7.33
C GLY A 391 20.80 -14.12 -7.04
N ASP A 392 19.68 -13.53 -7.46
CA ASP A 392 19.26 -12.20 -6.99
C ASP A 392 18.85 -12.21 -5.50
N GLU A 393 18.41 -13.39 -4.98
CA GLU A 393 18.25 -13.63 -3.54
C GLU A 393 19.58 -14.01 -2.85
N ILE A 394 20.62 -14.45 -3.59
CA ILE A 394 21.91 -14.95 -3.08
C ILE A 394 23.10 -14.04 -3.53
N ALA A 395 22.86 -12.82 -3.97
CA ALA A 395 23.93 -11.83 -4.08
C ALA A 395 24.46 -11.36 -2.69
N ASP A 396 23.87 -11.87 -1.61
CA ASP A 396 24.50 -11.95 -0.30
C ASP A 396 25.40 -13.21 -0.24
N ASP A 397 26.71 -13.02 -0.03
CA ASP A 397 27.73 -14.05 0.15
C ASP A 397 27.17 -15.22 1.00
N PRO A 398 27.28 -16.48 0.55
CA PRO A 398 26.83 -17.65 1.31
C PRO A 398 27.39 -17.73 2.75
N ARG A 399 28.46 -16.99 3.04
CA ARG A 399 29.06 -16.85 4.39
C ARG A 399 28.25 -15.86 5.26
N GLU A 400 27.60 -14.85 4.68
CA GLU A 400 26.77 -13.90 5.43
C GLU A 400 25.36 -14.46 5.71
N SER A 401 24.76 -15.22 4.79
CA SER A 401 23.45 -15.83 5.00
C SER A 401 23.44 -16.86 6.13
N GLY A 402 24.52 -17.65 6.25
CA GLY A 402 24.74 -18.57 7.38
C GLY A 402 24.89 -17.84 8.72
N HIS A 403 25.54 -16.69 8.71
CA HIS A 403 25.75 -15.87 9.91
C HIS A 403 24.46 -15.12 10.33
N ARG A 404 23.69 -14.59 9.38
CA ARG A 404 22.36 -13.96 9.64
C ARG A 404 21.35 -14.98 10.18
N MET A 405 21.26 -16.17 9.63
CA MET A 405 20.37 -17.23 10.13
C MET A 405 20.76 -17.71 11.52
N SER A 406 22.04 -17.78 11.84
CA SER A 406 22.52 -18.15 13.19
C SER A 406 22.19 -17.05 14.21
N LEU A 407 22.36 -15.78 13.86
CA LEU A 407 22.01 -14.63 14.70
C LEU A 407 20.48 -14.56 14.95
N LEU A 408 19.67 -14.77 13.94
CA LEU A 408 18.21 -14.80 14.08
C LEU A 408 17.73 -15.97 14.96
N ARG A 409 18.36 -17.15 14.86
CA ARG A 409 18.10 -18.28 15.78
C ARG A 409 18.50 -17.95 17.21
N GLN A 410 19.68 -17.37 17.42
CA GLN A 410 20.13 -16.96 18.75
C GLN A 410 19.23 -15.88 19.38
N TRP A 411 18.77 -14.91 18.57
CA TRP A 411 17.81 -13.90 19.03
C TRP A 411 16.45 -14.51 19.40
N LYS A 412 15.95 -15.44 18.59
CA LYS A 412 14.69 -16.14 18.86
C LYS A 412 14.76 -17.00 20.13
N GLU A 413 15.88 -17.67 20.37
CA GLU A 413 16.15 -18.43 21.60
C GLU A 413 16.31 -17.52 22.80
N LYS A 414 16.98 -16.37 22.64
CA LYS A 414 17.16 -15.39 23.72
C LYS A 414 15.84 -14.74 24.14
N ILE A 415 14.97 -14.40 23.18
CA ILE A 415 13.62 -13.87 23.46
C ILE A 415 12.74 -14.93 24.15
N MET A 416 12.81 -16.20 23.70
CA MET A 416 12.07 -17.29 24.34
C MET A 416 12.60 -17.62 25.75
N SER A 417 13.89 -17.45 26.00
CA SER A 417 14.49 -17.65 27.34
C SER A 417 14.10 -16.54 28.33
N ILE A 418 13.95 -15.29 27.85
CA ILE A 418 13.51 -14.15 28.66
C ILE A 418 12.02 -14.33 29.05
N GLY A 419 11.18 -14.83 28.12
CA GLY A 419 9.78 -15.15 28.40
C GLY A 419 9.59 -16.27 29.44
N LYS A 420 10.49 -17.25 29.48
CA LYS A 420 10.47 -18.33 30.47
C LYS A 420 10.99 -17.92 31.86
N LYS A 421 11.80 -16.87 31.98
CA LYS A 421 12.33 -16.36 33.25
C LYS A 421 11.36 -15.45 34.01
N LYS A 422 10.27 -14.96 33.35
CA LYS A 422 9.21 -14.16 33.98
C LYS A 422 8.00 -14.98 34.45
N SER A 423 8.05 -16.33 34.30
CA SER A 423 6.99 -17.26 34.71
C SER A 423 7.45 -18.23 35.82
N LYS A 424 8.41 -17.80 36.62
CA LYS A 424 8.74 -18.45 37.90
C LYS A 424 8.71 -17.43 39.03
#